data_d97006309f0d228d49d9e142b38c68eb
#
_entry.id   d97006309f0d228d49d9e142b38c68eb
#
_cell.length_a   1.000
_cell.length_b   1.000
_cell.length_c   1.000
_cell.angle_alpha   90.00
_cell.angle_beta   90.00
_cell.angle_gamma   90.00
#
_symmetry.space_group_name_H-M   'P 1'
#
loop_
_entity.id
_entity.type
_entity.pdbx_description
1 polymer ?
#
loop_
_entity_poly.entity_id
_entity_poly.type
_entity_poly.pdbx_seq_one_letter_code
_entity_poly.pdbx_strand_id
1 'polypeptide(L)'
;MARANLQALASDASYGGVQFDARRYLPAGRPGNVLALWLYGDFVASSAPYLDLPATGWDTHSVTGRGYIQGRFRGPGLLYGEAEYRFNLTRSRVLGGVVFANAQTARAPATGFQQVAPAGGAGLRLCLSKKVGTFLALDYAWGVQGSRGVFFNLGDVF
;
A
#
# COMPACT_ATOMS: atom_id res chain seq x y z
N MET A 1 6.61 -12.44 6.84
CA MET A 1 5.68 -13.35 7.56
C MET A 1 5.40 -14.56 6.68
N ALA A 2 5.39 -15.78 7.23
CA ALA A 2 4.94 -16.98 6.52
C ALA A 2 3.57 -17.38 7.07
N ARG A 3 2.67 -17.84 6.20
CA ARG A 3 1.33 -18.33 6.56
C ARG A 3 1.04 -19.68 5.90
N ALA A 4 0.27 -20.54 6.58
CA ALA A 4 -0.21 -21.78 6.01
C ALA A 4 -1.69 -21.96 6.39
N ASN A 5 -2.52 -22.27 5.41
CA ASN A 5 -3.91 -22.68 5.59
C ASN A 5 -4.03 -24.16 5.33
N LEU A 6 -4.67 -24.89 6.22
CA LEU A 6 -4.81 -26.35 6.16
C LEU A 6 -6.29 -26.74 6.26
N GLN A 7 -6.78 -27.55 5.32
CA GLN A 7 -8.16 -28.07 5.36
C GLN A 7 -8.45 -28.86 6.65
N ALA A 8 -7.44 -29.53 7.20
CA ALA A 8 -7.55 -30.22 8.48
C ALA A 8 -7.91 -29.31 9.67
N LEU A 9 -7.74 -27.98 9.51
CA LEU A 9 -8.09 -26.95 10.48
C LEU A 9 -9.31 -26.11 10.03
N ALA A 10 -10.24 -26.72 9.32
CA ALA A 10 -11.48 -26.11 8.79
C ALA A 10 -11.26 -24.94 7.79
N SER A 11 -10.16 -24.98 7.04
CA SER A 11 -9.97 -24.10 5.87
C SER A 11 -10.56 -24.76 4.62
N ASP A 12 -11.09 -23.94 3.69
CA ASP A 12 -11.65 -24.44 2.43
C ASP A 12 -10.58 -25.03 1.50
N ALA A 13 -9.32 -24.63 1.64
CA ALA A 13 -8.20 -25.14 0.86
C ALA A 13 -6.90 -25.19 1.67
N SER A 14 -5.98 -26.11 1.27
CA SER A 14 -4.63 -26.17 1.82
C SER A 14 -3.67 -25.44 0.92
N TYR A 15 -3.06 -24.35 1.42
CA TYR A 15 -2.03 -23.60 0.69
C TYR A 15 -1.10 -22.84 1.65
N GLY A 16 0.10 -22.53 1.17
CA GLY A 16 1.07 -21.71 1.88
C GLY A 16 1.26 -20.34 1.23
N GLY A 17 1.73 -19.39 1.99
CA GLY A 17 2.06 -18.06 1.48
C GLY A 17 3.20 -17.40 2.26
N VAL A 18 3.85 -16.44 1.61
CA VAL A 18 4.92 -15.62 2.18
C VAL A 18 4.64 -14.17 1.89
N GLN A 19 4.70 -13.35 2.94
CA GLN A 19 4.55 -11.90 2.87
C GLN A 19 5.80 -11.22 3.42
N PHE A 20 6.26 -10.18 2.75
CA PHE A 20 7.27 -9.28 3.28
C PHE A 20 6.78 -7.84 3.24
N ASP A 21 7.23 -7.05 4.21
CA ASP A 21 6.93 -5.63 4.36
C ASP A 21 8.20 -4.94 4.85
N ALA A 22 8.77 -4.09 4.00
CA ALA A 22 9.99 -3.35 4.30
C ALA A 22 9.74 -1.86 4.17
N ARG A 23 9.93 -1.12 5.26
CA ARG A 23 9.69 0.32 5.35
C ARG A 23 10.93 1.03 5.84
N ARG A 24 11.24 2.17 5.24
CA ARG A 24 12.35 3.01 5.65
C ARG A 24 11.97 4.48 5.62
N TYR A 25 12.34 5.18 6.69
CA TYR A 25 12.09 6.60 6.84
C TYR A 25 13.42 7.34 6.91
N LEU A 26 13.61 8.31 6.04
CA LEU A 26 14.82 9.10 5.93
C LEU A 26 14.48 10.58 6.15
N PRO A 27 15.18 11.29 7.02
CA PRO A 27 15.06 12.74 7.10
C PRO A 27 15.42 13.35 5.74
N ALA A 28 14.59 14.25 5.21
CA ALA A 28 14.79 14.81 3.87
C ALA A 28 14.47 16.31 3.83
N GLY A 29 15.48 17.10 3.54
CA GLY A 29 15.34 18.55 3.39
C GLY A 29 15.21 19.29 4.73
N ARG A 30 14.08 19.99 4.94
CA ARG A 30 13.86 20.79 6.15
C ARG A 30 13.60 19.92 7.39
N PRO A 31 13.94 20.37 8.60
CA PRO A 31 13.65 19.64 9.84
C PRO A 31 12.17 19.26 9.96
N GLY A 32 11.92 17.95 10.15
CA GLY A 32 10.58 17.40 10.27
C GLY A 32 9.95 16.94 8.93
N ASN A 33 10.66 17.09 7.82
CA ASN A 33 10.27 16.44 6.56
C ASN A 33 10.89 15.05 6.47
N VAL A 34 10.17 14.13 5.84
CA VAL A 34 10.54 12.71 5.77
C VAL A 34 10.34 12.19 4.36
N LEU A 35 11.32 11.47 3.84
CA LEU A 35 11.16 10.58 2.71
C LEU A 35 10.87 9.18 3.25
N ALA A 36 9.68 8.67 3.02
CA ALA A 36 9.26 7.33 3.39
C ALA A 36 9.32 6.44 2.16
N LEU A 37 9.93 5.27 2.31
CA LEU A 37 10.06 4.25 1.27
C LEU A 37 9.38 2.97 1.77
N TRP A 38 8.57 2.36 0.94
CA TRP A 38 7.88 1.12 1.24
C TRP A 38 8.02 0.12 0.10
N LEU A 39 8.37 -1.11 0.46
CA LEU A 39 8.37 -2.27 -0.43
C LEU A 39 7.56 -3.37 0.23
N TYR A 40 6.53 -3.82 -0.47
CA TYR A 40 5.61 -4.85 -0.01
C TYR A 40 5.50 -5.96 -1.05
N GLY A 41 5.45 -7.19 -0.59
CA GLY A 41 5.16 -8.34 -1.44
C GLY A 41 4.37 -9.38 -0.69
N ASP A 42 3.40 -9.96 -1.39
CA ASP A 42 2.57 -11.05 -0.87
C ASP A 42 2.44 -12.13 -1.95
N PHE A 43 2.75 -13.36 -1.58
CA PHE A 43 2.82 -14.51 -2.48
C PHE A 43 2.10 -15.68 -1.83
N VAL A 44 1.24 -16.34 -2.59
CA VAL A 44 0.54 -17.56 -2.18
C VAL A 44 0.69 -18.64 -3.23
N ALA A 45 0.52 -19.90 -2.83
CA ALA A 45 0.47 -21.01 -3.77
C ALA A 45 -0.71 -20.83 -4.74
N SER A 46 -0.55 -21.32 -5.97
CA SER A 46 -1.57 -21.20 -7.03
C SER A 46 -2.87 -21.95 -6.72
N SER A 47 -2.84 -22.84 -5.71
CA SER A 47 -4.03 -23.57 -5.21
C SER A 47 -4.89 -22.73 -4.26
N ALA A 48 -4.46 -21.51 -3.89
CA ALA A 48 -5.25 -20.65 -3.01
C ALA A 48 -6.58 -20.25 -3.69
N PRO A 49 -7.70 -20.23 -2.94
CA PRO A 49 -8.98 -19.72 -3.42
C PRO A 49 -8.87 -18.28 -3.92
N TYR A 50 -9.74 -17.90 -4.86
CA TYR A 50 -9.70 -16.57 -5.48
C TYR A 50 -9.74 -15.42 -4.45
N LEU A 51 -10.54 -15.55 -3.39
CA LEU A 51 -10.70 -14.52 -2.36
C LEU A 51 -9.46 -14.39 -1.47
N ASP A 52 -8.66 -15.44 -1.37
CA ASP A 52 -7.41 -15.46 -0.56
C ASP A 52 -6.19 -15.01 -1.37
N LEU A 53 -6.37 -14.75 -2.68
CA LEU A 53 -5.29 -14.22 -3.49
C LEU A 53 -4.92 -12.79 -3.07
N PRO A 54 -3.63 -12.49 -2.93
CA PRO A 54 -3.14 -11.14 -2.72
C PRO A 54 -3.73 -10.14 -3.71
N ALA A 55 -4.16 -8.99 -3.20
CA ALA A 55 -4.71 -7.93 -4.03
C ALA A 55 -4.38 -6.54 -3.47
N THR A 56 -4.22 -5.56 -4.37
CA THR A 56 -3.98 -4.16 -3.96
C THR A 56 -5.12 -3.63 -3.10
N GLY A 57 -4.78 -2.92 -2.02
CA GLY A 57 -5.74 -2.37 -1.07
C GLY A 57 -6.30 -3.40 -0.07
N TRP A 58 -5.80 -4.64 -0.06
CA TRP A 58 -6.16 -5.70 0.89
C TRP A 58 -5.01 -6.03 1.85
N ASP A 59 -4.01 -5.17 1.93
CA ASP A 59 -2.99 -5.21 2.96
C ASP A 59 -3.55 -4.80 4.33
N THR A 60 -2.78 -5.00 5.38
CA THR A 60 -3.20 -4.75 6.77
C THR A 60 -3.78 -3.35 7.00
N HIS A 61 -3.34 -2.35 6.25
CA HIS A 61 -3.78 -0.96 6.39
C HIS A 61 -4.66 -0.48 5.22
N SER A 62 -4.94 -1.35 4.25
CA SER A 62 -5.73 -1.05 3.03
C SER A 62 -5.22 0.16 2.24
N VAL A 63 -3.90 0.34 2.19
CA VAL A 63 -3.26 1.53 1.59
C VAL A 63 -2.45 1.24 0.33
N THR A 64 -2.18 -0.03 0.01
CA THR A 64 -1.52 -0.38 -1.26
C THR A 64 -2.40 -0.04 -2.46
N GLY A 65 -1.78 0.43 -3.53
CA GLY A 65 -2.47 0.69 -4.80
C GLY A 65 -3.19 2.03 -4.89
N ARG A 66 -2.77 3.05 -4.13
CA ARG A 66 -3.27 4.43 -4.31
C ARG A 66 -3.16 4.84 -5.77
N GLY A 67 -4.27 5.34 -6.36
CA GLY A 67 -4.41 5.64 -7.79
C GLY A 67 -5.22 4.60 -8.56
N TYR A 68 -5.58 3.48 -7.92
CA TYR A 68 -6.38 2.40 -8.51
C TYR A 68 -7.52 1.97 -7.59
N ILE A 69 -8.55 1.38 -8.19
CA ILE A 69 -9.64 0.75 -7.45
C ILE A 69 -9.07 -0.43 -6.64
N GLN A 70 -9.53 -0.58 -5.40
CA GLN A 70 -9.17 -1.70 -4.53
C GLN A 70 -9.41 -3.05 -5.23
N GLY A 71 -8.43 -3.95 -5.14
CA GLY A 71 -8.52 -5.27 -5.77
C GLY A 71 -8.26 -5.30 -7.27
N ARG A 72 -7.93 -4.17 -7.94
CA ARG A 72 -7.66 -4.14 -9.38
C ARG A 72 -6.53 -5.08 -9.79
N PHE A 73 -5.47 -5.12 -9.01
CA PHE A 73 -4.36 -6.05 -9.21
C PHE A 73 -4.48 -7.17 -8.19
N ARG A 74 -4.83 -8.36 -8.67
CA ARG A 74 -5.04 -9.56 -7.86
C ARG A 74 -4.38 -10.75 -8.54
N GLY A 75 -3.69 -11.58 -7.77
CA GLY A 75 -3.05 -12.79 -8.28
C GLY A 75 -2.28 -13.53 -7.19
N PRO A 76 -1.70 -14.70 -7.49
CA PRO A 76 -0.94 -15.48 -6.53
C PRO A 76 0.37 -14.83 -6.10
N GLY A 77 0.76 -13.73 -6.72
CA GLY A 77 1.89 -12.89 -6.30
C GLY A 77 1.56 -11.44 -6.54
N LEU A 78 1.81 -10.59 -5.53
CA LEU A 78 1.67 -9.15 -5.58
C LEU A 78 2.98 -8.52 -5.15
N LEU A 79 3.44 -7.55 -5.94
CA LEU A 79 4.55 -6.67 -5.58
C LEU A 79 4.08 -5.23 -5.64
N TYR A 80 4.44 -4.46 -4.64
CA TYR A 80 4.15 -3.03 -4.51
C TYR A 80 5.36 -2.29 -3.99
N GLY A 81 5.65 -1.13 -4.58
CA GLY A 81 6.67 -0.21 -4.11
C GLY A 81 6.14 1.21 -4.09
N GLU A 82 6.50 1.99 -3.06
CA GLU A 82 6.10 3.39 -2.93
C GLU A 82 7.21 4.24 -2.34
N ALA A 83 7.32 5.47 -2.85
CA ALA A 83 8.11 6.55 -2.26
C ALA A 83 7.19 7.72 -1.95
N GLU A 84 7.19 8.19 -0.71
CA GLU A 84 6.35 9.29 -0.25
C GLU A 84 7.20 10.38 0.42
N TYR A 85 7.12 11.61 -0.05
CA TYR A 85 7.73 12.75 0.60
C TYR A 85 6.70 13.52 1.42
N ARG A 86 6.91 13.55 2.73
CA ARG A 86 6.06 14.21 3.73
C ARG A 86 6.69 15.52 4.16
N PHE A 87 5.92 16.58 4.18
CA PHE A 87 6.40 17.91 4.57
C PHE A 87 5.36 18.66 5.40
N ASN A 88 5.86 19.53 6.29
CA ASN A 88 5.01 20.35 7.14
C ASN A 88 4.60 21.64 6.39
N LEU A 89 3.29 21.92 6.32
CA LEU A 89 2.73 23.13 5.78
C LEU A 89 2.63 24.24 6.83
N THR A 90 2.44 23.86 8.10
CA THR A 90 2.33 24.81 9.22
C THR A 90 3.49 24.66 10.19
N ARG A 91 3.92 25.77 10.82
CA ARG A 91 4.95 25.75 11.88
C ARG A 91 4.54 24.91 13.09
N SER A 92 3.24 24.86 13.37
CA SER A 92 2.64 24.04 14.45
C SER A 92 2.62 22.54 14.15
N ARG A 93 2.96 22.13 12.91
CA ARG A 93 2.91 20.73 12.43
C ARG A 93 1.52 20.08 12.57
N VAL A 94 0.48 20.90 12.56
CA VAL A 94 -0.91 20.41 12.57
C VAL A 94 -1.34 20.01 11.16
N LEU A 95 -0.92 20.80 10.16
CA LEU A 95 -1.20 20.53 8.76
C LEU A 95 0.11 20.20 8.03
N GLY A 96 0.13 19.06 7.39
CA GLY A 96 1.18 18.58 6.49
C GLY A 96 0.67 18.31 5.09
N GLY A 97 1.60 18.16 4.16
CA GLY A 97 1.35 17.71 2.81
C GLY A 97 2.19 16.50 2.48
N VAL A 98 1.73 15.73 1.49
CA VAL A 98 2.51 14.63 0.93
C VAL A 98 2.46 14.69 -0.59
N VAL A 99 3.53 14.20 -1.21
CA VAL A 99 3.56 13.80 -2.61
C VAL A 99 4.13 12.40 -2.68
N PHE A 100 3.57 11.55 -3.53
CA PHE A 100 3.99 10.16 -3.59
C PHE A 100 3.96 9.62 -5.02
N ALA A 101 4.78 8.61 -5.23
CA ALA A 101 4.76 7.78 -6.43
C ALA A 101 4.83 6.32 -6.01
N ASN A 102 4.02 5.48 -6.64
CA ASN A 102 4.01 4.05 -6.40
C ASN A 102 3.98 3.26 -7.71
N ALA A 103 4.28 1.98 -7.60
CA ALA A 103 4.16 1.05 -8.71
C ALA A 103 3.80 -0.33 -8.16
N GLN A 104 2.94 -1.03 -8.89
CA GLN A 104 2.51 -2.36 -8.53
C GLN A 104 2.44 -3.29 -9.73
N THR A 105 2.56 -4.58 -9.44
CA THR A 105 2.31 -5.66 -10.41
C THR A 105 1.75 -6.87 -9.68
N ALA A 106 0.84 -7.58 -10.33
CA ALA A 106 0.33 -8.85 -9.85
C ALA A 106 0.74 -9.98 -10.80
N ARG A 107 0.96 -11.16 -10.26
CA ARG A 107 1.25 -12.36 -11.04
C ARG A 107 -0.05 -12.99 -11.50
N ALA A 108 -0.18 -13.22 -12.80
CA ALA A 108 -1.24 -14.06 -13.34
C ALA A 108 -0.76 -15.53 -13.43
N PRO A 109 -1.64 -16.52 -13.15
CA PRO A 109 -1.24 -17.92 -13.10
C PRO A 109 -0.58 -18.44 -14.38
N ALA A 110 -1.04 -17.99 -15.53
CA ALA A 110 -0.59 -18.48 -16.84
C ALA A 110 0.55 -17.68 -17.48
N THR A 111 0.69 -16.37 -17.14
CA THR A 111 1.58 -15.46 -17.88
C THR A 111 2.69 -14.86 -17.01
N GLY A 112 2.75 -15.21 -15.73
CA GLY A 112 3.71 -14.62 -14.81
C GLY A 112 3.30 -13.21 -14.36
N PHE A 113 4.27 -12.35 -14.01
CA PHE A 113 3.98 -10.98 -13.59
C PHE A 113 3.44 -10.16 -14.77
N GLN A 114 2.36 -9.44 -14.50
CA GLN A 114 1.75 -8.51 -15.45
C GLN A 114 2.60 -7.24 -15.62
N GLN A 115 2.19 -6.39 -16.57
CA GLN A 115 2.81 -5.09 -16.74
C GLN A 115 2.76 -4.28 -15.43
N VAL A 116 3.87 -3.64 -15.11
CA VAL A 116 3.95 -2.73 -13.96
C VAL A 116 3.02 -1.54 -14.17
N ALA A 117 2.20 -1.27 -13.18
CA ALA A 117 1.24 -0.18 -13.17
C ALA A 117 1.70 0.93 -12.23
N PRO A 118 2.31 2.02 -12.75
CA PRO A 118 2.69 3.16 -11.93
C PRO A 118 1.49 4.04 -11.59
N ALA A 119 1.56 4.69 -10.44
CA ALA A 119 0.65 5.76 -10.05
C ALA A 119 1.39 6.80 -9.22
N GLY A 120 0.76 7.95 -9.05
CA GLY A 120 1.30 9.02 -8.22
C GLY A 120 0.19 9.93 -7.74
N GLY A 121 0.49 10.73 -6.75
CA GLY A 121 -0.51 11.60 -6.17
C GLY A 121 0.06 12.62 -5.18
N ALA A 122 -0.87 13.39 -4.63
CA ALA A 122 -0.60 14.34 -3.57
C ALA A 122 -1.74 14.31 -2.55
N GLY A 123 -1.45 14.71 -1.33
CA GLY A 123 -2.46 14.71 -0.28
C GLY A 123 -2.14 15.63 0.88
N LEU A 124 -3.10 15.68 1.80
CA LEU A 124 -3.03 16.44 3.03
C LEU A 124 -3.01 15.52 4.24
N ARG A 125 -2.32 15.96 5.27
CA ARG A 125 -2.23 15.28 6.58
C ARG A 125 -2.63 16.25 7.67
N LEU A 126 -3.73 15.97 8.35
CA LEU A 126 -4.20 16.75 9.49
C LEU A 126 -3.89 15.98 10.78
N CYS A 127 -3.04 16.54 11.64
CA CYS A 127 -2.73 15.96 12.93
C CYS A 127 -3.90 16.17 13.90
N LEU A 128 -4.62 15.10 14.22
CA LEU A 128 -5.73 15.11 15.19
C LEU A 128 -5.23 15.03 16.61
N SER A 129 -4.15 14.30 16.86
CA SER A 129 -3.55 14.18 18.18
C SER A 129 -2.02 14.11 18.09
N LYS A 130 -1.36 15.13 18.60
CA LYS A 130 0.10 15.16 18.71
C LYS A 130 0.66 14.16 19.74
N LYS A 131 -0.15 13.81 20.75
CA LYS A 131 0.25 12.88 21.82
C LYS A 131 0.31 11.44 21.31
N VAL A 132 -0.61 11.06 20.46
CA VAL A 132 -0.76 9.69 19.94
C VAL A 132 -0.23 9.57 18.50
N GLY A 133 0.04 10.71 17.81
CA GLY A 133 0.50 10.70 16.43
C GLY A 133 -0.60 10.30 15.44
N THR A 134 -1.88 10.59 15.75
CA THR A 134 -2.99 10.25 14.85
C THR A 134 -3.17 11.34 13.80
N PHE A 135 -3.13 10.94 12.54
CA PHE A 135 -3.35 11.82 11.39
C PHE A 135 -4.60 11.43 10.63
N LEU A 136 -5.26 12.44 10.08
CA LEU A 136 -6.25 12.27 9.03
C LEU A 136 -5.55 12.49 7.69
N ALA A 137 -5.60 11.50 6.83
CA ALA A 137 -4.99 11.51 5.51
C ALA A 137 -6.07 11.65 4.44
N LEU A 138 -5.88 12.59 3.51
CA LEU A 138 -6.73 12.76 2.34
C LEU A 138 -5.81 12.89 1.13
N ASP A 139 -5.83 11.90 0.26
CA ASP A 139 -4.97 11.81 -0.93
C ASP A 139 -5.80 11.82 -2.20
N TYR A 140 -5.30 12.50 -3.23
CA TYR A 140 -5.75 12.35 -4.59
C TYR A 140 -4.65 11.73 -5.43
N ALA A 141 -4.96 10.68 -6.17
CA ALA A 141 -3.99 9.93 -6.94
C ALA A 141 -4.48 9.61 -8.35
N TRP A 142 -3.52 9.48 -9.24
CA TRP A 142 -3.70 9.09 -10.63
C TRP A 142 -2.89 7.83 -10.93
N GLY A 143 -3.50 6.89 -11.62
CA GLY A 143 -2.84 5.72 -12.23
C GLY A 143 -2.87 5.80 -13.74
N VAL A 144 -2.37 4.78 -14.40
CA VAL A 144 -2.45 4.64 -15.86
C VAL A 144 -3.87 4.29 -16.31
N GLN A 145 -4.13 4.43 -17.62
CA GLN A 145 -5.43 4.11 -18.26
C GLN A 145 -6.61 4.92 -17.68
N GLY A 146 -6.36 6.18 -17.28
CA GLY A 146 -7.40 7.06 -16.76
C GLY A 146 -7.86 6.74 -15.33
N SER A 147 -7.19 5.84 -14.64
CA SER A 147 -7.48 5.52 -13.24
C SER A 147 -7.16 6.72 -12.35
N ARG A 148 -8.08 7.08 -11.46
CA ARG A 148 -7.90 8.15 -10.48
C ARG A 148 -8.85 7.96 -9.30
N GLY A 149 -8.52 8.51 -8.15
CA GLY A 149 -9.37 8.40 -6.98
C GLY A 149 -8.95 9.30 -5.83
N VAL A 150 -9.89 9.47 -4.91
CA VAL A 150 -9.65 10.07 -3.60
C VAL A 150 -9.53 8.94 -2.60
N PHE A 151 -8.50 9.01 -1.76
CA PHE A 151 -8.20 8.02 -0.74
C PHE A 151 -8.23 8.71 0.62
N PHE A 152 -8.96 8.11 1.53
CA PHE A 152 -9.12 8.60 2.89
C PHE A 152 -8.58 7.55 3.86
N ASN A 153 -7.78 7.98 4.83
CA ASN A 153 -7.28 7.10 5.88
C ASN A 153 -7.21 7.82 7.22
N LEU A 154 -7.41 7.06 8.29
CA LEU A 154 -7.23 7.50 9.66
C LEU A 154 -6.03 6.76 10.26
N GLY A 155 -4.99 7.51 10.58
CA GLY A 155 -3.71 6.98 11.04
C GLY A 155 -2.57 7.39 10.12
N ASP A 156 -1.38 6.86 10.37
CA ASP A 156 -0.25 7.01 9.45
C ASP A 156 -0.42 6.04 8.27
N VAL A 157 -0.13 6.51 7.06
CA VAL A 157 -0.40 5.70 5.86
C VAL A 157 0.54 4.51 5.80
N PHE A 158 1.77 4.66 6.26
CA PHE A 158 2.71 3.58 6.55
C PHE A 158 3.92 4.08 7.33
#